data_e91e3bea5a44a3beaef31f74bc0d594b
#
_entry.id   e91e3bea5a44a3beaef31f74bc0d594b
#
_cell.length_a   1.000
_cell.length_b   1.000
_cell.length_c   1.000
_cell.angle_alpha   90.00
_cell.angle_beta   90.00
_cell.angle_gamma   90.00
#
_symmetry.space_group_name_H-M   'P 1'
#
loop_
_entity.id
_entity.type
_entity.pdbx_description
1 polymer ?
#
loop_
_entity_poly.entity_id
_entity_poly.type
_entity_poly.pdbx_seq_one_letter_code
_entity_poly.pdbx_strand_id
1 'polypeptide(L)'
;KRLLPFSDSHAEKVRVTITGARGTVNISNIGLYYAEPLVDKTMKVTLSDVPVDGWKTVGMDAAAAIDGKQETVWKTETLTPLVVDMGKEVEIAGFSYAPAQEEDLTGTIYKYNFYVSRDGKDWMKCDATGEFSNIMHNPVPYFVRFGKTYPARYFKLEPVTEINNKAVTAVGEIGVLLK
;
A
#
# COMPACT_ATOMS: atom_id res chain seq x y z
N LYS A 1 -11.97 -11.06 -10.46
CA LYS A 1 -12.01 -12.02 -9.34
C LYS A 1 -11.43 -11.32 -8.13
N ARG A 2 -12.20 -11.14 -7.05
CA ARG A 2 -11.74 -10.55 -5.79
C ARG A 2 -11.42 -11.65 -4.79
N LEU A 3 -10.28 -11.51 -4.11
CA LEU A 3 -9.93 -12.29 -2.94
C LEU A 3 -9.91 -11.32 -1.75
N LEU A 4 -10.70 -11.59 -0.74
CA LEU A 4 -10.78 -10.80 0.49
C LEU A 4 -10.21 -11.66 1.62
N PRO A 5 -8.98 -11.39 2.07
CA PRO A 5 -8.42 -12.09 3.22
C PRO A 5 -9.13 -11.63 4.50
N PHE A 6 -9.34 -12.55 5.41
CA PHE A 6 -9.82 -12.28 6.77
C PHE A 6 -9.11 -13.23 7.74
N SER A 7 -9.16 -12.92 9.02
CA SER A 7 -8.52 -13.75 10.04
C SER A 7 -9.13 -15.14 10.09
N ASP A 8 -8.34 -16.13 10.51
CA ASP A 8 -8.78 -17.50 10.70
C ASP A 8 -10.08 -17.55 11.52
N SER A 9 -11.10 -18.18 10.98
CA SER A 9 -12.42 -18.25 11.57
C SER A 9 -13.00 -19.64 11.40
N HIS A 10 -13.59 -20.16 12.47
CA HIS A 10 -14.40 -21.38 12.42
C HIS A 10 -15.87 -20.97 12.31
N ALA A 11 -16.52 -21.34 11.22
CA ALA A 11 -17.92 -21.00 11.00
C ALA A 11 -18.64 -22.09 10.19
N GLU A 12 -19.86 -22.39 10.57
CA GLU A 12 -20.74 -23.27 9.80
C GLU A 12 -21.45 -22.50 8.67
N LYS A 13 -21.63 -21.21 8.83
CA LYS A 13 -22.35 -20.34 7.89
C LYS A 13 -21.62 -19.02 7.71
N VAL A 14 -21.59 -18.55 6.47
CA VAL A 14 -21.01 -17.24 6.11
C VAL A 14 -22.11 -16.38 5.52
N ARG A 15 -22.18 -15.12 5.96
CA ARG A 15 -23.05 -14.09 5.39
C ARG A 15 -22.21 -13.01 4.74
N VAL A 16 -22.47 -12.75 3.46
CA VAL A 16 -21.91 -11.61 2.74
C VAL A 16 -23.00 -10.54 2.66
N THR A 17 -22.72 -9.36 3.19
CA THR A 17 -23.60 -8.20 3.11
C THR A 17 -22.94 -7.13 2.25
N ILE A 18 -23.60 -6.73 1.15
CA ILE A 18 -23.13 -5.66 0.29
C ILE A 18 -23.84 -4.39 0.75
N THR A 19 -23.06 -3.45 1.29
CA THR A 19 -23.56 -2.20 1.85
C THR A 19 -23.55 -1.03 0.87
N GLY A 20 -22.88 -1.20 -0.29
CA GLY A 20 -22.84 -0.21 -1.34
C GLY A 20 -22.34 -0.80 -2.65
N ALA A 21 -22.76 -0.21 -3.77
CA ALA A 21 -22.30 -0.56 -5.11
C ALA A 21 -22.38 0.68 -6.01
N ARG A 22 -21.47 0.76 -6.99
CA ARG A 22 -21.46 1.83 -8.01
C ARG A 22 -22.40 1.55 -9.19
N GLY A 23 -23.22 0.52 -9.12
CA GLY A 23 -24.13 0.08 -10.18
C GLY A 23 -24.82 -1.21 -9.77
N THR A 24 -25.36 -1.94 -10.73
CA THR A 24 -26.03 -3.21 -10.49
C THR A 24 -25.05 -4.22 -9.93
N VAL A 25 -25.40 -4.81 -8.78
CA VAL A 25 -24.62 -5.88 -8.17
C VAL A 25 -24.87 -7.19 -8.91
N ASN A 26 -23.81 -7.73 -9.51
CA ASN A 26 -23.81 -9.04 -10.12
C ASN A 26 -22.77 -9.93 -9.44
N ILE A 27 -23.19 -11.02 -8.85
CA ILE A 27 -22.31 -12.01 -8.21
C ILE A 27 -22.43 -13.31 -9.01
N SER A 28 -21.34 -13.69 -9.69
CA SER A 28 -21.29 -14.94 -10.44
C SER A 28 -20.88 -16.12 -9.58
N ASN A 29 -20.07 -15.91 -8.57
CA ASN A 29 -19.62 -16.96 -7.65
C ASN A 29 -19.06 -16.38 -6.35
N ILE A 30 -19.29 -17.05 -5.23
CA ILE A 30 -18.64 -16.81 -3.95
C ILE A 30 -18.03 -18.14 -3.50
N GLY A 31 -16.74 -18.15 -3.23
CA GLY A 31 -16.03 -19.30 -2.67
C GLY A 31 -15.28 -18.95 -1.41
N LEU A 32 -15.18 -19.87 -0.49
CA LEU A 32 -14.29 -19.79 0.67
C LEU A 32 -13.06 -20.63 0.38
N TYR A 33 -11.91 -20.11 0.68
CA TYR A 33 -10.65 -20.79 0.47
C TYR A 33 -9.89 -20.83 1.79
N TYR A 34 -9.42 -22.03 2.12
CA TYR A 34 -8.39 -22.16 3.14
C TYR A 34 -7.09 -21.67 2.49
N ALA A 35 -6.47 -20.68 3.10
CA ALA A 35 -5.13 -20.25 2.75
C ALA A 35 -4.25 -20.44 4.00
N GLU A 36 -3.11 -21.10 3.83
CA GLU A 36 -2.06 -20.93 4.83
C GLU A 36 -1.78 -19.42 4.94
N PRO A 37 -1.62 -18.90 6.18
CA PRO A 37 -1.34 -17.47 6.35
C PRO A 37 -0.09 -17.14 5.54
N LEU A 38 -0.27 -16.36 4.47
CA LEU A 38 0.82 -15.79 3.66
C LEU A 38 1.68 -14.81 4.48
N VAL A 39 1.28 -14.57 5.72
CA VAL A 39 1.94 -13.70 6.67
C VAL A 39 2.60 -14.58 7.72
N ASP A 40 3.91 -14.49 7.82
CA ASP A 40 4.63 -15.00 8.97
C ASP A 40 3.92 -14.51 10.24
N LYS A 41 3.45 -15.44 11.08
CA LYS A 41 2.70 -15.15 12.32
C LYS A 41 3.46 -14.26 13.31
N THR A 42 4.75 -14.01 13.06
CA THR A 42 5.59 -13.10 13.82
C THR A 42 5.47 -11.64 13.38
N MET A 43 4.86 -11.36 12.22
CA MET A 43 4.63 -10.01 11.73
C MET A 43 3.16 -9.62 11.88
N LYS A 44 2.82 -9.07 13.03
CA LYS A 44 1.64 -8.21 13.15
C LYS A 44 1.96 -6.88 12.45
N VAL A 45 1.61 -6.75 11.19
CA VAL A 45 1.62 -5.45 10.52
C VAL A 45 0.17 -5.04 10.32
N THR A 46 -0.33 -4.29 11.26
CA THR A 46 -1.47 -3.40 11.00
C THR A 46 -0.87 -2.09 10.46
N LEU A 47 -1.59 -1.35 9.63
CA LEU A 47 -1.17 -0.01 9.19
C LEU A 47 -0.91 0.93 10.39
N SER A 48 -1.52 0.64 11.54
CA SER A 48 -1.31 1.33 12.81
C SER A 48 0.00 0.94 13.53
N ASP A 49 0.65 -0.15 13.15
CA ASP A 49 1.89 -0.63 13.79
C ASP A 49 3.15 -0.09 13.08
N VAL A 50 3.00 0.68 12.01
CA VAL A 50 4.11 1.37 11.39
C VAL A 50 4.43 2.58 12.24
N PRO A 51 5.61 2.64 12.91
CA PRO A 51 5.98 3.79 13.71
C PRO A 51 6.23 4.96 12.76
N VAL A 52 5.26 5.82 12.60
CA VAL A 52 5.37 7.08 11.86
C VAL A 52 6.00 8.20 12.70
N ASP A 53 6.25 7.95 13.98
CA ASP A 53 6.90 8.91 14.88
C ASP A 53 8.29 9.30 14.37
N GLY A 54 8.43 10.56 14.02
CA GLY A 54 9.67 11.13 13.49
C GLY A 54 9.85 11.01 11.99
N TRP A 55 8.91 10.41 11.26
CA TRP A 55 8.94 10.39 9.79
C TRP A 55 8.63 11.76 9.20
N LYS A 56 9.27 12.06 8.09
CA LYS A 56 9.07 13.32 7.35
C LYS A 56 9.06 13.06 5.86
N THR A 57 8.20 13.74 5.16
CA THR A 57 8.24 13.78 3.70
C THR A 57 9.32 14.75 3.23
N VAL A 58 9.99 14.41 2.13
CA VAL A 58 11.12 15.16 1.59
C VAL A 58 10.73 15.82 0.27
N GLY A 59 10.96 17.12 0.17
CA GLY A 59 10.75 17.90 -1.05
C GLY A 59 9.33 18.40 -1.27
N MET A 60 8.34 17.95 -0.48
CA MET A 60 6.95 18.37 -0.56
C MET A 60 6.20 18.09 0.74
N ASP A 61 5.09 18.77 0.94
CA ASP A 61 4.17 18.45 2.02
C ASP A 61 3.24 17.28 1.61
N ALA A 62 3.55 16.12 2.12
CA ALA A 62 2.79 14.90 1.91
C ALA A 62 2.50 14.19 3.25
N ALA A 63 2.35 14.96 4.32
CA ALA A 63 2.12 14.44 5.67
C ALA A 63 0.90 13.51 5.74
N ALA A 64 -0.14 13.77 4.96
CA ALA A 64 -1.34 12.93 4.87
C ALA A 64 -1.08 11.50 4.36
N ALA A 65 0.06 11.25 3.72
CA ALA A 65 0.42 9.90 3.25
C ALA A 65 1.15 9.06 4.31
N ILE A 66 1.48 9.65 5.48
CA ILE A 66 2.23 9.02 6.57
C ILE A 66 1.68 9.39 7.96
N ASP A 67 0.42 9.78 8.06
CA ASP A 67 -0.19 10.22 9.33
C ASP A 67 -0.92 9.10 10.09
N GLY A 68 -0.91 7.89 9.56
CA GLY A 68 -1.56 6.72 10.14
C GLY A 68 -3.08 6.67 9.94
N LYS A 69 -3.63 7.54 9.06
CA LYS A 69 -5.06 7.66 8.84
C LYS A 69 -5.41 7.34 7.39
N GLN A 70 -6.24 6.35 7.16
CA GLN A 70 -6.65 5.95 5.80
C GLN A 70 -7.67 6.89 5.16
N GLU A 71 -8.31 7.74 5.95
CA GLU A 71 -9.29 8.73 5.50
C GLU A 71 -8.66 10.03 4.98
N THR A 72 -7.40 10.27 5.30
CA THR A 72 -6.63 11.39 4.75
C THR A 72 -5.95 10.98 3.45
N VAL A 73 -5.74 11.92 2.54
CA VAL A 73 -5.16 11.64 1.23
C VAL A 73 -4.17 12.72 0.84
N TRP A 74 -2.98 12.31 0.46
CA TRP A 74 -2.07 13.16 -0.30
C TRP A 74 -2.32 12.98 -1.79
N LYS A 75 -2.54 14.09 -2.52
CA LYS A 75 -2.85 14.09 -3.95
C LYS A 75 -2.06 15.15 -4.70
N THR A 76 -1.60 14.81 -5.90
CA THR A 76 -0.90 15.73 -6.83
C THR A 76 -1.46 15.59 -8.23
N GLU A 77 -1.27 16.62 -9.05
CA GLU A 77 -1.71 16.66 -10.45
C GLU A 77 -0.63 16.14 -11.43
N THR A 78 0.34 15.40 -10.94
CA THR A 78 1.41 14.77 -11.73
C THR A 78 1.74 13.38 -11.16
N LEU A 79 2.46 12.56 -11.92
CA LEU A 79 3.06 11.33 -11.41
C LEU A 79 4.28 11.71 -10.55
N THR A 80 4.01 12.03 -9.29
CA THR A 80 5.00 12.58 -8.37
C THR A 80 5.54 11.49 -7.43
N PRO A 81 6.85 11.26 -7.38
CA PRO A 81 7.44 10.35 -6.40
C PRO A 81 7.24 10.85 -4.97
N LEU A 82 6.85 9.96 -4.08
CA LEU A 82 6.78 10.23 -2.64
C LEU A 82 8.08 9.77 -1.98
N VAL A 83 8.77 10.68 -1.32
CA VAL A 83 10.02 10.41 -0.60
C VAL A 83 9.81 10.63 0.89
N VAL A 84 10.24 9.66 1.69
CA VAL A 84 10.11 9.69 3.16
C VAL A 84 11.46 9.49 3.81
N ASP A 85 11.78 10.34 4.78
CA ASP A 85 12.87 10.19 5.76
C ASP A 85 12.30 9.58 7.04
N MET A 86 12.72 8.40 7.40
CA MET A 86 12.28 7.70 8.61
C MET A 86 13.02 8.17 9.88
N GLY A 87 13.95 9.13 9.74
CA GLY A 87 14.73 9.68 10.84
C GLY A 87 15.87 8.78 11.34
N LYS A 88 15.81 7.48 11.08
CA LYS A 88 16.82 6.48 11.48
C LYS A 88 16.92 5.38 10.42
N GLU A 89 18.08 4.70 10.38
CA GLU A 89 18.28 3.53 9.56
C GLU A 89 17.57 2.32 10.17
N VAL A 90 16.84 1.56 9.33
CA VAL A 90 16.13 0.33 9.69
C VAL A 90 16.31 -0.73 8.60
N GLU A 91 16.07 -2.01 8.94
CA GLU A 91 16.05 -3.11 7.97
C GLU A 91 14.66 -3.24 7.36
N ILE A 92 14.50 -2.82 6.10
CA ILE A 92 13.25 -2.86 5.37
C ILE A 92 13.11 -4.20 4.65
N ALA A 93 12.04 -4.93 4.94
CA ALA A 93 11.70 -6.21 4.32
C ALA A 93 10.58 -6.09 3.28
N GLY A 94 10.01 -4.91 3.10
CA GLY A 94 8.91 -4.64 2.19
C GLY A 94 8.26 -3.29 2.48
N PHE A 95 7.11 -3.05 1.88
CA PHE A 95 6.33 -1.84 2.15
C PHE A 95 4.83 -2.10 2.05
N SER A 96 4.03 -1.20 2.62
CA SER A 96 2.58 -1.16 2.47
C SER A 96 2.17 0.08 1.69
N TYR A 97 1.12 -0.04 0.91
CA TYR A 97 0.47 1.05 0.19
C TYR A 97 -1.04 0.94 0.35
N ALA A 98 -1.66 1.97 0.87
CA ALA A 98 -3.11 2.12 0.89
C ALA A 98 -3.53 3.16 -0.15
N PRO A 99 -4.36 2.80 -1.15
CA PRO A 99 -4.92 3.77 -2.07
C PRO A 99 -5.89 4.70 -1.34
N ALA A 100 -6.12 5.88 -1.89
CA ALA A 100 -7.15 6.79 -1.42
C ALA A 100 -8.51 6.08 -1.33
N GLN A 101 -9.26 6.30 -0.25
CA GLN A 101 -10.59 5.71 -0.02
C GLN A 101 -11.69 6.67 -0.47
N GLU A 102 -11.44 7.41 -1.55
CA GLU A 102 -12.39 8.32 -2.18
C GLU A 102 -13.32 7.58 -3.16
N GLU A 103 -14.46 8.17 -3.48
CA GLU A 103 -15.37 7.65 -4.51
C GLU A 103 -14.71 7.65 -5.89
N ASP A 104 -13.97 8.71 -6.23
CA ASP A 104 -13.10 8.78 -7.41
C ASP A 104 -11.71 8.25 -7.07
N LEU A 105 -11.37 7.09 -7.61
CA LEU A 105 -10.07 6.45 -7.43
C LEU A 105 -8.96 7.02 -8.34
N THR A 106 -9.20 8.14 -9.04
CA THR A 106 -8.18 8.81 -9.87
C THR A 106 -6.95 9.15 -9.05
N GLY A 107 -5.79 8.74 -9.55
CA GLY A 107 -4.51 8.87 -8.87
C GLY A 107 -4.04 7.61 -8.13
N THR A 108 -4.90 6.59 -8.01
CA THR A 108 -4.48 5.30 -7.45
C THR A 108 -3.34 4.73 -8.29
N ILE A 109 -2.20 4.48 -7.66
CA ILE A 109 -1.01 3.97 -8.34
C ILE A 109 -1.27 2.54 -8.81
N TYR A 110 -0.98 2.25 -10.08
CA TYR A 110 -1.04 0.90 -10.63
C TYR A 110 0.35 0.31 -10.78
N LYS A 111 1.24 0.95 -11.56
CA LYS A 111 2.64 0.54 -11.69
C LYS A 111 3.54 1.50 -10.95
N TYR A 112 4.57 0.95 -10.34
CA TYR A 112 5.49 1.70 -9.49
C TYR A 112 6.92 1.15 -9.54
N ASN A 113 7.86 1.99 -9.12
CA ASN A 113 9.17 1.56 -8.65
C ASN A 113 9.29 1.89 -7.15
N PHE A 114 9.97 1.05 -6.41
CA PHE A 114 10.29 1.31 -5.00
C PHE A 114 11.80 1.34 -4.80
N TYR A 115 12.27 2.37 -4.14
CA TYR A 115 13.68 2.58 -3.87
C TYR A 115 13.92 2.83 -2.40
N VAL A 116 15.13 2.52 -1.97
CA VAL A 116 15.63 2.81 -0.63
C VAL A 116 16.96 3.53 -0.71
N SER A 117 17.29 4.30 0.34
CA SER A 117 18.56 5.00 0.46
C SER A 117 18.97 5.15 1.92
N ARG A 118 20.29 5.21 2.18
CA ARG A 118 20.83 5.53 3.50
C ARG A 118 21.01 7.03 3.73
N ASP A 119 21.28 7.77 2.67
CA ASP A 119 21.68 9.19 2.72
C ASP A 119 20.69 10.14 2.00
N GLY A 120 19.66 9.59 1.35
CA GLY A 120 18.70 10.34 0.55
C GLY A 120 19.23 10.83 -0.81
N LYS A 121 20.43 10.40 -1.21
CA LYS A 121 21.09 10.77 -2.49
C LYS A 121 21.28 9.57 -3.38
N ASP A 122 21.91 8.52 -2.87
CA ASP A 122 22.17 7.29 -3.60
C ASP A 122 20.99 6.32 -3.39
N TRP A 123 20.26 6.05 -4.47
CA TRP A 123 19.03 5.26 -4.46
C TRP A 123 19.25 3.87 -5.04
N MET A 124 18.84 2.86 -4.28
CA MET A 124 18.82 1.46 -4.71
C MET A 124 17.39 1.03 -4.98
N LYS A 125 17.11 0.51 -6.17
CA LYS A 125 15.81 -0.09 -6.51
C LYS A 125 15.66 -1.43 -5.81
N CYS A 126 14.52 -1.63 -5.16
CA CYS A 126 14.16 -2.89 -4.52
C CYS A 126 13.58 -3.90 -5.52
N ASP A 127 13.65 -5.18 -5.16
CA ASP A 127 13.07 -6.32 -5.89
C ASP A 127 11.55 -6.44 -5.63
N ALA A 128 10.81 -5.37 -5.89
CA ALA A 128 9.36 -5.35 -5.78
C ALA A 128 8.69 -5.80 -7.08
N THR A 129 7.42 -6.23 -6.99
CA THR A 129 6.63 -6.71 -8.15
C THR A 129 6.44 -5.65 -9.24
N GLY A 130 6.48 -4.36 -8.88
CA GLY A 130 6.35 -3.24 -9.80
C GLY A 130 4.91 -2.90 -10.19
N GLU A 131 3.92 -3.65 -9.70
CA GLU A 131 2.50 -3.35 -9.91
C GLU A 131 1.63 -3.81 -8.73
N PHE A 132 0.53 -3.10 -8.53
CA PHE A 132 -0.52 -3.50 -7.59
C PHE A 132 -1.63 -4.20 -8.38
N SER A 133 -1.50 -5.51 -8.54
CA SER A 133 -2.45 -6.32 -9.30
C SER A 133 -3.89 -6.17 -8.80
N ASN A 134 -4.83 -5.92 -9.71
CA ASN A 134 -6.27 -5.78 -9.42
C ASN A 134 -6.65 -4.57 -8.55
N ILE A 135 -5.77 -3.60 -8.29
CA ILE A 135 -6.07 -2.45 -7.43
C ILE A 135 -7.25 -1.60 -7.93
N MET A 136 -7.42 -1.50 -9.25
CA MET A 136 -8.56 -0.80 -9.88
C MET A 136 -9.91 -1.35 -9.38
N HIS A 137 -10.00 -2.66 -9.15
CA HIS A 137 -11.23 -3.35 -8.76
C HIS A 137 -11.27 -3.71 -7.28
N ASN A 138 -10.14 -3.62 -6.61
CA ASN A 138 -9.98 -3.94 -5.19
C ASN A 138 -9.02 -2.95 -4.51
N PRO A 139 -9.47 -1.70 -4.26
CA PRO A 139 -8.64 -0.65 -3.68
C PRO A 139 -8.49 -0.83 -2.16
N VAL A 140 -7.84 -1.90 -1.74
CA VAL A 140 -7.49 -2.21 -0.35
C VAL A 140 -6.00 -1.95 -0.11
N PRO A 141 -5.54 -1.87 1.15
CA PRO A 141 -4.12 -1.83 1.44
C PRO A 141 -3.38 -3.03 0.87
N TYR A 142 -2.25 -2.77 0.22
CA TYR A 142 -1.34 -3.76 -0.34
C TYR A 142 -0.07 -3.86 0.50
N PHE A 143 0.39 -5.10 0.69
CA PHE A 143 1.64 -5.41 1.38
C PHE A 143 2.56 -6.10 0.39
N VAL A 144 3.66 -5.44 0.06
CA VAL A 144 4.67 -5.95 -0.88
C VAL A 144 5.90 -6.36 -0.10
N ARG A 145 6.26 -7.64 -0.15
CA ARG A 145 7.48 -8.17 0.47
C ARG A 145 8.60 -8.23 -0.54
N PHE A 146 9.80 -7.95 -0.09
CA PHE A 146 11.03 -8.11 -0.85
C PHE A 146 11.61 -9.50 -0.64
N GLY A 147 12.37 -9.99 -1.60
CA GLY A 147 13.11 -11.24 -1.50
C GLY A 147 14.30 -11.18 -0.51
N LYS A 148 14.69 -9.97 -0.09
CA LYS A 148 15.74 -9.70 0.89
C LYS A 148 15.44 -8.43 1.66
N THR A 149 16.16 -8.18 2.76
CA THR A 149 16.09 -6.91 3.49
C THR A 149 17.07 -5.87 2.93
N TYR A 150 16.72 -4.61 3.14
CA TYR A 150 17.51 -3.46 2.72
C TYR A 150 17.70 -2.52 3.90
N PRO A 151 18.95 -2.27 4.37
CA PRO A 151 19.22 -1.26 5.37
C PRO A 151 19.06 0.13 4.76
N ALA A 152 18.15 0.93 5.31
CA ALA A 152 17.85 2.25 4.78
C ALA A 152 17.26 3.19 5.83
N ARG A 153 17.48 4.49 5.66
CA ARG A 153 16.82 5.57 6.37
C ARG A 153 15.72 6.23 5.54
N TYR A 154 15.88 6.20 4.21
CA TYR A 154 14.92 6.82 3.28
C TYR A 154 14.30 5.75 2.39
N PHE A 155 13.05 5.97 2.03
CA PHE A 155 12.43 5.23 0.93
C PHE A 155 11.72 6.17 -0.04
N LYS A 156 11.50 5.67 -1.25
CA LYS A 156 10.82 6.39 -2.32
C LYS A 156 9.88 5.46 -3.05
N LEU A 157 8.60 5.82 -3.11
CA LEU A 157 7.61 5.24 -4.01
C LEU A 157 7.51 6.15 -5.23
N GLU A 158 7.85 5.63 -6.39
CA GLU A 158 7.78 6.32 -7.67
C GLU A 158 6.64 5.75 -8.51
N PRO A 159 5.52 6.48 -8.69
CA PRO A 159 4.45 6.04 -9.57
C PRO A 159 4.91 6.06 -11.03
N VAL A 160 4.61 4.98 -11.76
CA VAL A 160 4.89 4.85 -13.19
C VAL A 160 3.61 5.02 -13.99
N THR A 161 2.50 4.42 -13.54
CA THR A 161 1.16 4.65 -14.07
C THR A 161 0.13 4.63 -12.94
N GLU A 162 -0.94 5.38 -13.11
CA GLU A 162 -2.14 5.23 -12.31
C GLU A 162 -3.21 4.44 -13.06
N ILE A 163 -4.28 4.04 -12.39
CA ILE A 163 -5.29 3.10 -12.92
C ILE A 163 -6.04 3.58 -14.16
N ASN A 164 -6.13 4.89 -14.40
CA ASN A 164 -6.84 5.51 -15.53
C ASN A 164 -5.86 6.11 -16.57
N ASN A 165 -4.55 5.86 -16.44
CA ASN A 165 -3.47 6.45 -17.26
C ASN A 165 -3.47 7.99 -17.26
N LYS A 166 -3.88 8.62 -16.16
CA LYS A 166 -3.78 10.06 -15.96
C LYS A 166 -2.49 10.40 -15.21
N ALA A 167 -2.01 11.62 -15.39
CA ALA A 167 -0.84 12.12 -14.66
C ALA A 167 -1.23 12.66 -13.28
N VAL A 168 -1.73 11.79 -12.41
CA VAL A 168 -2.18 12.11 -11.04
C VAL A 168 -1.60 11.08 -10.09
N THR A 169 -1.23 11.49 -8.89
CA THR A 169 -0.83 10.56 -7.80
C THR A 169 -1.72 10.81 -6.60
N ALA A 170 -2.28 9.74 -6.03
CA ALA A 170 -3.00 9.78 -4.77
C ALA A 170 -2.54 8.64 -3.86
N VAL A 171 -2.22 8.98 -2.62
CA VAL A 171 -1.78 8.03 -1.59
C VAL A 171 -2.60 8.28 -0.34
N GLY A 172 -3.35 7.26 0.11
CA GLY A 172 -4.03 7.31 1.40
C GLY A 172 -3.05 7.07 2.52
N GLU A 173 -2.19 6.03 2.41
CA GLU A 173 -1.18 5.76 3.42
C GLU A 173 -0.03 4.94 2.82
N ILE A 174 1.18 5.14 3.30
CA ILE A 174 2.35 4.34 2.95
C ILE A 174 3.16 3.99 4.20
N GLY A 175 3.68 2.78 4.24
CA GLY A 175 4.53 2.32 5.33
C GLY A 175 5.61 1.36 4.85
N VAL A 176 6.49 0.94 5.75
CA VAL A 176 7.49 -0.09 5.49
C VAL A 176 7.27 -1.30 6.39
N LEU A 177 7.59 -2.47 5.86
CA LEU A 177 7.63 -3.72 6.60
C LEU A 177 9.05 -3.90 7.13
N LEU A 178 9.20 -3.97 8.44
CA LEU A 178 10.49 -4.20 9.09
C LEU A 178 10.76 -5.70 9.23
N LYS A 179 12.06 -6.04 9.38
CA LYS A 179 12.49 -7.42 9.70
C LYS A 179 12.14 -7.76 11.13
#